data_64d99448464974666a8fd921101820e9
#
_entry.id   64d99448464974666a8fd921101820e9
#
_cell.length_a   1.000
_cell.length_b   1.000
_cell.length_c   1.000
_cell.angle_alpha   90.00
_cell.angle_beta   90.00
_cell.angle_gamma   90.00
#
_symmetry.space_group_name_H-M   'P 1'
#
loop_
_entity.id
_entity.type
_entity.pdbx_description
1 polymer ?
#
loop_
_entity_poly.entity_id
_entity_poly.type
_entity_poly.pdbx_seq_one_letter_code
_entity_poly.pdbx_strand_id
1 'polypeptide(L)'
;MFTNEEAGSPYGHNNPKNINIEDVDKYTLSDYGLTVDAVKLNHFGVSVTDPRTGEFLPDAFYESKIEAAVSQAEKMLDIVILPRVLTEHHDFYSNDYNSYAFIHTFHKPVLQVEKITLEYGTGTLYRYPTRWWKVYNLPGHLQIMPNTLLSGGSDGLSLAQAYQGNMPVLSGLPASGKNFAPQMFHVEYVGGMLPPSRRGVTAPNEMHPDLWNMIIKLALKEVFEQWGRLIIGAGIANMSIGIDGITQSIDTTQSAMYGGASADIVQLNEDIGKLYTGLKSYYGTNVGLI
;
A
#
# COMPACT_ATOMS: atom_id res chain seq x y z
N MET A 1 -26.82 14.28 -12.12
CA MET A 1 -27.04 13.07 -11.29
C MET A 1 -25.89 12.15 -11.65
N PHE A 2 -24.83 12.09 -10.85
CA PHE A 2 -23.68 11.24 -11.13
C PHE A 2 -24.09 9.80 -10.81
N THR A 3 -24.03 8.94 -11.79
CA THR A 3 -24.29 7.52 -11.60
C THR A 3 -23.10 6.86 -10.92
N ASN A 4 -23.35 5.83 -10.11
CA ASN A 4 -22.32 5.03 -9.43
C ASN A 4 -21.32 4.34 -10.37
N GLU A 5 -21.44 4.54 -11.68
CA GLU A 5 -20.61 3.94 -12.72
C GLU A 5 -19.38 4.79 -13.09
N GLU A 6 -19.27 6.00 -12.58
CA GLU A 6 -18.03 6.77 -12.69
C GLU A 6 -17.02 6.35 -11.61
N ALA A 7 -16.77 5.06 -11.54
CA ALA A 7 -15.61 4.51 -10.86
C ALA A 7 -14.35 5.07 -11.54
N GLY A 8 -13.74 6.08 -10.98
CA GLY A 8 -12.54 6.59 -11.60
C GLY A 8 -12.07 7.96 -11.15
N SER A 9 -12.86 8.69 -10.37
CA SER A 9 -12.39 9.97 -9.86
C SER A 9 -11.65 9.79 -8.52
N PRO A 10 -10.46 10.33 -8.34
CA PRO A 10 -9.78 10.36 -7.04
C PRO A 10 -10.47 11.26 -6.02
N TYR A 11 -11.55 11.95 -6.42
CA TYR A 11 -12.20 13.01 -5.68
C TYR A 11 -13.43 12.61 -4.86
N GLY A 12 -13.49 11.38 -4.40
CA GLY A 12 -14.51 10.90 -3.49
C GLY A 12 -15.77 10.36 -4.17
N HIS A 13 -16.06 9.12 -3.86
CA HIS A 13 -17.21 8.36 -4.36
C HIS A 13 -18.09 7.87 -3.23
N ASN A 14 -19.35 7.63 -3.54
CA ASN A 14 -20.22 6.86 -2.68
C ASN A 14 -19.78 5.39 -2.75
N ASN A 15 -18.74 5.03 -2.00
CA ASN A 15 -18.29 3.67 -1.76
C ASN A 15 -18.56 2.68 -2.93
N PRO A 16 -17.88 2.82 -4.07
CA PRO A 16 -18.06 1.89 -5.18
C PRO A 16 -17.65 0.49 -4.72
N LYS A 17 -18.44 -0.52 -5.06
CA LYS A 17 -18.04 -1.91 -4.87
C LYS A 17 -17.08 -2.30 -5.98
N ASN A 18 -15.79 -2.29 -5.66
CA ASN A 18 -14.73 -2.62 -6.60
C ASN A 18 -14.36 -4.10 -6.60
N ILE A 19 -14.67 -4.79 -5.50
CA ILE A 19 -14.25 -6.18 -5.28
C ILE A 19 -15.29 -6.89 -4.42
N ASN A 20 -15.45 -8.20 -4.64
CA ASN A 20 -16.17 -9.04 -3.69
C ASN A 20 -15.22 -9.45 -2.55
N ILE A 21 -15.65 -9.28 -1.30
CA ILE A 21 -14.85 -9.64 -0.12
C ILE A 21 -14.37 -11.09 -0.16
N GLU A 22 -15.18 -12.00 -0.64
CA GLU A 22 -14.83 -13.43 -0.75
C GLU A 22 -13.71 -13.70 -1.76
N ASP A 23 -13.41 -12.74 -2.63
CA ASP A 23 -12.39 -12.85 -3.65
C ASP A 23 -11.07 -12.14 -3.28
N VAL A 24 -11.04 -11.46 -2.13
CA VAL A 24 -9.86 -10.69 -1.68
C VAL A 24 -8.62 -11.57 -1.59
N ASP A 25 -8.73 -12.74 -0.98
CA ASP A 25 -7.60 -13.66 -0.79
C ASP A 25 -7.19 -14.43 -2.06
N LYS A 26 -7.91 -14.26 -3.16
CA LYS A 26 -7.61 -14.93 -4.43
C LYS A 26 -6.56 -14.20 -5.26
N TYR A 27 -6.31 -12.93 -4.96
CA TYR A 27 -5.32 -12.15 -5.70
C TYR A 27 -3.89 -12.56 -5.33
N THR A 28 -3.12 -12.88 -6.36
CA THR A 28 -1.72 -13.29 -6.26
C THR A 28 -0.81 -12.30 -6.97
N LEU A 29 0.47 -12.29 -6.67
CA LEU A 29 1.45 -11.42 -7.33
C LEU A 29 1.47 -11.62 -8.85
N SER A 30 1.18 -12.82 -9.32
CA SER A 30 1.11 -13.13 -10.75
C SER A 30 -0.02 -12.39 -11.48
N ASP A 31 -1.13 -12.10 -10.81
CA ASP A 31 -2.24 -11.34 -11.38
C ASP A 31 -1.82 -9.89 -11.68
N TYR A 32 -0.86 -9.38 -10.94
CA TYR A 32 -0.25 -8.06 -11.15
C TYR A 32 0.89 -8.08 -12.18
N GLY A 33 1.20 -9.23 -12.76
CA GLY A 33 2.33 -9.39 -13.65
C GLY A 33 3.69 -9.37 -12.94
N LEU A 34 3.71 -9.50 -11.60
CA LEU A 34 4.92 -9.61 -10.79
C LEU A 34 5.37 -11.07 -10.77
N THR A 35 5.98 -11.51 -11.87
CA THR A 35 6.38 -12.89 -12.10
C THR A 35 7.88 -13.02 -12.21
N VAL A 36 8.38 -14.23 -12.02
CA VAL A 36 9.80 -14.58 -12.22
C VAL A 36 10.26 -14.23 -13.63
N ASP A 37 9.41 -14.51 -14.64
CA ASP A 37 9.73 -14.18 -16.03
C ASP A 37 9.85 -12.67 -16.24
N ALA A 38 9.02 -11.86 -15.59
CA ALA A 38 9.12 -10.42 -15.66
C ALA A 38 10.46 -9.91 -15.12
N VAL A 39 10.98 -10.49 -14.03
CA VAL A 39 12.30 -10.14 -13.50
C VAL A 39 13.40 -10.62 -14.44
N LYS A 40 13.33 -11.87 -14.93
CA LYS A 40 14.32 -12.43 -15.86
C LYS A 40 14.41 -11.65 -17.18
N LEU A 41 13.29 -11.16 -17.72
CA LEU A 41 13.28 -10.30 -18.91
C LEU A 41 14.04 -8.99 -18.71
N ASN A 42 14.13 -8.51 -17.48
CA ASN A 42 14.81 -7.27 -17.13
C ASN A 42 16.31 -7.45 -16.79
N HIS A 43 16.87 -8.66 -16.92
CA HIS A 43 18.31 -8.89 -16.73
C HIS A 43 19.20 -8.26 -17.80
N PHE A 44 18.64 -7.79 -18.92
CA PHE A 44 19.36 -7.11 -20.02
C PHE A 44 20.61 -7.81 -20.53
N GLY A 45 20.53 -9.16 -20.64
CA GLY A 45 21.63 -9.98 -21.15
C GLY A 45 22.64 -10.45 -20.09
N VAL A 46 22.45 -10.07 -18.83
CA VAL A 46 23.23 -10.62 -17.71
C VAL A 46 22.76 -12.03 -17.41
N SER A 47 23.64 -13.02 -17.55
CA SER A 47 23.33 -14.41 -17.20
C SER A 47 23.54 -14.63 -15.70
N VAL A 48 22.46 -14.67 -14.95
CA VAL A 48 22.48 -14.89 -13.49
C VAL A 48 22.51 -16.40 -13.22
N THR A 49 23.72 -16.94 -13.13
CA THR A 49 23.97 -18.38 -12.90
C THR A 49 24.71 -18.59 -11.59
N ASP A 50 24.55 -19.77 -10.99
CA ASP A 50 25.38 -20.15 -9.85
C ASP A 50 26.82 -20.36 -10.36
N PRO A 51 27.81 -19.64 -9.84
CA PRO A 51 29.20 -19.74 -10.28
C PRO A 51 29.85 -21.12 -10.00
N ARG A 52 29.24 -21.96 -9.16
CA ARG A 52 29.74 -23.30 -8.83
C ARG A 52 29.22 -24.38 -9.76
N THR A 53 27.94 -24.26 -10.17
CA THR A 53 27.28 -25.26 -11.01
C THR A 53 27.15 -24.85 -12.46
N GLY A 54 27.17 -23.52 -12.73
CA GLY A 54 26.87 -22.94 -14.04
C GLY A 54 25.38 -22.96 -14.40
N GLU A 55 24.53 -23.44 -13.51
CA GLU A 55 23.10 -23.52 -13.72
C GLU A 55 22.43 -22.18 -13.38
N PHE A 56 21.27 -21.90 -13.98
CA PHE A 56 20.47 -20.75 -13.61
C PHE A 56 19.95 -20.87 -12.17
N LEU A 57 19.85 -19.74 -11.49
CA LEU A 57 19.26 -19.73 -10.14
C LEU A 57 17.80 -20.21 -10.18
N PRO A 58 17.35 -20.97 -9.18
CA PRO A 58 16.01 -21.53 -9.14
C PRO A 58 14.93 -20.44 -9.04
N ASP A 59 13.74 -20.71 -9.59
CA ASP A 59 12.62 -19.76 -9.59
C ASP A 59 12.21 -19.32 -8.18
N ALA A 60 12.25 -20.24 -7.20
CA ALA A 60 11.97 -19.93 -5.81
C ALA A 60 12.87 -18.82 -5.22
N PHE A 61 14.10 -18.69 -5.75
CA PHE A 61 14.98 -17.59 -5.38
C PHE A 61 14.41 -16.24 -5.85
N TYR A 62 13.96 -16.17 -7.11
CA TYR A 62 13.35 -14.96 -7.66
C TYR A 62 12.02 -14.63 -6.99
N GLU A 63 11.19 -15.62 -6.71
CA GLU A 63 9.92 -15.44 -5.99
C GLU A 63 10.14 -14.76 -4.64
N SER A 64 11.11 -15.25 -3.86
CA SER A 64 11.44 -14.63 -2.57
C SER A 64 11.90 -13.18 -2.70
N LYS A 65 12.57 -12.80 -3.81
CA LYS A 65 13.00 -11.43 -4.06
C LYS A 65 11.87 -10.54 -4.51
N ILE A 66 10.93 -11.07 -5.25
CA ILE A 66 9.70 -10.34 -5.63
C ILE A 66 8.87 -10.03 -4.37
N GLU A 67 8.67 -11.02 -3.50
CA GLU A 67 7.95 -10.82 -2.23
C GLU A 67 8.62 -9.76 -1.34
N ALA A 68 9.95 -9.83 -1.21
CA ALA A 68 10.72 -8.84 -0.46
C ALA A 68 10.59 -7.44 -1.07
N ALA A 69 10.67 -7.33 -2.40
CA ALA A 69 10.52 -6.06 -3.12
C ALA A 69 9.13 -5.45 -2.96
N VAL A 70 8.08 -6.27 -2.99
CA VAL A 70 6.70 -5.82 -2.71
C VAL A 70 6.59 -5.27 -1.30
N SER A 71 7.06 -6.03 -0.30
CA SER A 71 7.07 -5.58 1.10
C SER A 71 7.88 -4.28 1.29
N GLN A 72 8.99 -4.13 0.57
CA GLN A 72 9.78 -2.91 0.61
C GLN A 72 9.06 -1.73 -0.03
N ALA A 73 8.41 -1.93 -1.18
CA ALA A 73 7.63 -0.89 -1.85
C ALA A 73 6.44 -0.43 -0.99
N GLU A 74 5.72 -1.36 -0.35
CA GLU A 74 4.65 -1.04 0.61
C GLU A 74 5.13 -0.12 1.73
N LYS A 75 6.29 -0.44 2.32
CA LYS A 75 6.88 0.38 3.40
C LYS A 75 7.40 1.73 2.91
N MET A 76 8.03 1.78 1.74
CA MET A 76 8.58 3.03 1.19
C MET A 76 7.49 4.06 0.86
N LEU A 77 6.36 3.60 0.36
CA LEU A 77 5.25 4.44 -0.11
C LEU A 77 4.10 4.55 0.90
N ASP A 78 4.17 3.79 1.99
CA ASP A 78 3.10 3.68 2.97
C ASP A 78 1.76 3.29 2.33
N ILE A 79 1.77 2.21 1.55
CA ILE A 79 0.62 1.71 0.79
C ILE A 79 0.44 0.20 1.02
N VAL A 80 -0.74 -0.28 0.63
CA VAL A 80 -1.07 -1.71 0.55
C VAL A 80 -1.22 -2.08 -0.93
N ILE A 81 -0.54 -3.11 -1.38
CA ILE A 81 -0.58 -3.52 -2.79
C ILE A 81 -1.63 -4.61 -2.99
N LEU A 82 -1.46 -5.77 -2.35
CA LEU A 82 -2.43 -6.85 -2.46
C LEU A 82 -3.69 -6.54 -1.65
N PRO A 83 -4.89 -6.73 -2.20
CA PRO A 83 -6.14 -6.53 -1.49
C PRO A 83 -6.20 -7.35 -0.21
N ARG A 84 -6.62 -6.73 0.88
CA ARG A 84 -6.85 -7.39 2.16
C ARG A 84 -7.93 -6.69 2.96
N VAL A 85 -8.68 -7.45 3.74
CA VAL A 85 -9.67 -6.90 4.66
C VAL A 85 -8.94 -6.36 5.88
N LEU A 86 -9.23 -5.12 6.22
CA LEU A 86 -8.62 -4.39 7.33
C LEU A 86 -9.70 -3.88 8.25
N THR A 87 -9.40 -3.90 9.54
CA THR A 87 -10.26 -3.39 10.59
C THR A 87 -9.48 -2.39 11.43
N GLU A 88 -10.01 -1.21 11.59
CA GLU A 88 -9.37 -0.12 12.33
C GLU A 88 -10.33 0.53 13.31
N HIS A 89 -9.76 1.03 14.39
CA HIS A 89 -10.48 1.84 15.38
C HIS A 89 -9.90 3.24 15.39
N HIS A 90 -10.77 4.24 15.26
CA HIS A 90 -10.40 5.65 15.24
C HIS A 90 -11.09 6.39 16.36
N ASP A 91 -10.43 7.44 16.82
CA ASP A 91 -10.95 8.30 17.87
C ASP A 91 -12.14 9.13 17.38
N PHE A 92 -13.03 9.40 18.29
CA PHE A 92 -14.18 10.26 18.05
C PHE A 92 -13.99 11.62 18.70
N TYR A 93 -14.13 12.67 17.91
CA TYR A 93 -14.14 14.05 18.37
C TYR A 93 -15.47 14.71 17.98
N SER A 94 -16.25 15.15 18.97
CA SER A 94 -17.59 15.72 18.69
C SER A 94 -17.54 17.00 17.85
N ASN A 95 -16.46 17.78 17.95
CA ASN A 95 -16.30 19.00 17.16
C ASN A 95 -16.11 18.68 15.66
N ASP A 96 -15.34 17.66 15.33
CA ASP A 96 -15.13 17.23 13.94
C ASP A 96 -16.42 16.71 13.35
N TYR A 97 -17.24 16.06 14.17
CA TYR A 97 -18.51 15.51 13.77
C TYR A 97 -19.55 16.58 13.41
N ASN A 98 -19.52 17.72 14.07
CA ASN A 98 -20.45 18.84 13.82
C ASN A 98 -20.12 19.60 12.52
N SER A 99 -18.91 19.45 12.00
CA SER A 99 -18.49 20.06 10.73
C SER A 99 -18.48 19.04 9.59
N TYR A 100 -17.46 18.24 9.52
CA TYR A 100 -17.30 17.13 8.57
C TYR A 100 -16.38 16.11 9.21
N ALA A 101 -16.91 14.95 9.59
CA ALA A 101 -16.06 13.90 10.14
C ALA A 101 -15.22 13.29 9.02
N PHE A 102 -13.92 13.53 9.09
CA PHE A 102 -12.93 12.88 8.26
C PHE A 102 -12.21 11.81 9.07
N ILE A 103 -12.21 10.59 8.55
CA ILE A 103 -11.40 9.49 9.06
C ILE A 103 -10.28 9.26 8.05
N HIS A 104 -9.04 9.27 8.54
CA HIS A 104 -7.88 8.88 7.76
C HIS A 104 -7.57 7.43 8.10
N THR A 105 -7.70 6.53 7.13
CA THR A 105 -7.32 5.13 7.33
C THR A 105 -5.83 5.01 7.53
N PHE A 106 -5.39 4.07 8.37
CA PHE A 106 -3.97 3.81 8.58
C PHE A 106 -3.32 3.16 7.36
N HIS A 107 -4.12 2.52 6.51
CA HIS A 107 -3.65 1.86 5.31
C HIS A 107 -4.37 2.40 4.07
N LYS A 108 -3.63 2.62 3.01
CA LYS A 108 -4.10 3.15 1.73
C LYS A 108 -3.47 2.38 0.56
N PRO A 109 -4.05 2.41 -0.66
CA PRO A 109 -5.38 2.97 -0.97
C PRO A 109 -6.52 2.10 -0.41
N VAL A 110 -7.70 2.72 -0.31
CA VAL A 110 -8.94 2.04 0.08
C VAL A 110 -9.70 1.63 -1.16
N LEU A 111 -9.96 0.35 -1.35
CA LEU A 111 -10.78 -0.14 -2.48
C LEU A 111 -12.27 0.06 -2.24
N GLN A 112 -12.74 -0.34 -1.07
CA GLN A 112 -14.13 -0.17 -0.66
C GLN A 112 -14.25 -0.23 0.86
N VAL A 113 -15.29 0.37 1.38
CA VAL A 113 -15.63 0.33 2.81
C VAL A 113 -16.83 -0.58 3.00
N GLU A 114 -16.71 -1.53 3.91
CA GLU A 114 -17.77 -2.49 4.17
C GLU A 114 -18.69 -2.02 5.30
N LYS A 115 -18.09 -1.43 6.31
CA LYS A 115 -18.82 -1.07 7.50
C LYS A 115 -18.14 0.08 8.23
N ILE A 116 -18.95 1.03 8.68
CA ILE A 116 -18.52 2.02 9.67
C ILE A 116 -19.54 1.96 10.82
N THR A 117 -19.04 1.74 12.02
CA THR A 117 -19.86 1.68 13.23
C THR A 117 -19.30 2.57 14.32
N LEU A 118 -20.17 3.04 15.18
CA LEU A 118 -19.79 3.58 16.49
C LEU A 118 -19.90 2.46 17.50
N GLU A 119 -18.85 2.23 18.25
CA GLU A 119 -18.78 1.19 19.27
C GLU A 119 -18.32 1.79 20.58
N TYR A 120 -18.91 1.31 21.68
CA TYR A 120 -18.49 1.68 23.03
C TYR A 120 -18.56 0.46 23.94
N GLY A 121 -17.45 0.17 24.59
CA GLY A 121 -17.31 -1.05 25.35
C GLY A 121 -17.41 -2.30 24.46
N THR A 122 -18.40 -3.15 24.72
CA THR A 122 -18.60 -4.41 23.96
C THR A 122 -19.75 -4.34 22.96
N GLY A 123 -20.35 -3.17 22.77
CA GLY A 123 -21.57 -3.03 21.97
C GLY A 123 -21.45 -2.01 20.83
N THR A 124 -22.06 -2.37 19.69
CA THR A 124 -22.27 -1.43 18.58
C THR A 124 -23.41 -0.49 18.94
N LEU A 125 -23.13 0.80 19.01
CA LEU A 125 -24.12 1.85 19.27
C LEU A 125 -24.89 2.22 18.02
N TYR A 126 -24.17 2.36 16.90
CA TYR A 126 -24.75 2.80 15.64
C TYR A 126 -23.96 2.28 14.43
N ARG A 127 -24.66 1.89 13.39
CA ARG A 127 -24.08 1.54 12.10
C ARG A 127 -24.45 2.60 11.07
N TYR A 128 -23.45 3.21 10.46
CA TYR A 128 -23.66 4.21 9.44
C TYR A 128 -24.20 3.61 8.16
N PRO A 129 -25.28 4.16 7.57
CA PRO A 129 -25.72 3.76 6.23
C PRO A 129 -24.65 4.07 5.17
N THR A 130 -24.49 3.21 4.18
CA THR A 130 -23.47 3.34 3.13
C THR A 130 -23.56 4.64 2.35
N ARG A 131 -24.77 5.23 2.22
CA ARG A 131 -25.01 6.52 1.56
C ARG A 131 -24.48 7.74 2.33
N TRP A 132 -24.06 7.57 3.59
CA TRP A 132 -23.64 8.68 4.45
C TRP A 132 -22.16 8.90 4.47
N TRP A 133 -21.37 8.06 3.80
CA TRP A 133 -19.94 8.27 3.67
C TRP A 133 -19.49 8.34 2.22
N LYS A 134 -18.42 9.07 2.01
CA LYS A 134 -17.68 9.13 0.76
C LYS A 134 -16.30 8.58 0.97
N VAL A 135 -15.80 7.87 -0.03
CA VAL A 135 -14.48 7.24 0.00
C VAL A 135 -13.59 7.96 -0.99
N TYR A 136 -12.47 8.45 -0.50
CA TYR A 136 -11.37 8.96 -1.31
C TYR A 136 -10.34 7.84 -1.39
N ASN A 137 -10.44 7.05 -2.42
CA ASN A 137 -9.73 5.77 -2.54
C ASN A 137 -8.22 5.91 -2.40
N LEU A 138 -7.61 6.76 -3.22
CA LEU A 138 -6.15 6.88 -3.31
C LEU A 138 -5.49 7.39 -2.00
N PRO A 139 -5.97 8.47 -1.38
CA PRO A 139 -5.39 8.96 -0.11
C PRO A 139 -5.89 8.20 1.13
N GLY A 140 -6.86 7.30 0.99
CA GLY A 140 -7.40 6.55 2.11
C GLY A 140 -8.22 7.41 3.09
N HIS A 141 -9.00 8.35 2.57
CA HIS A 141 -9.83 9.21 3.42
C HIS A 141 -11.29 8.82 3.32
N LEU A 142 -11.96 8.81 4.46
CA LEU A 142 -13.38 8.57 4.57
C LEU A 142 -14.05 9.84 5.10
N GLN A 143 -15.01 10.37 4.36
CA GLN A 143 -15.80 11.50 4.79
C GLN A 143 -17.19 11.02 5.17
N ILE A 144 -17.59 11.26 6.41
CA ILE A 144 -18.93 10.98 6.89
C ILE A 144 -19.75 12.27 6.78
N MET A 145 -20.89 12.21 6.10
CA MET A 145 -21.77 13.36 5.95
C MET A 145 -22.37 13.75 7.30
N PRO A 146 -22.29 15.03 7.70
CA PRO A 146 -22.85 15.47 8.97
C PRO A 146 -24.36 15.30 8.97
N ASN A 147 -24.87 14.86 10.09
CA ASN A 147 -26.28 14.53 10.28
C ASN A 147 -27.20 15.75 10.36
N THR A 148 -26.66 16.91 10.63
CA THR A 148 -27.42 18.16 10.80
C THR A 148 -28.16 18.60 9.53
N LEU A 149 -27.74 18.14 8.35
CA LEU A 149 -28.43 18.44 7.09
C LEU A 149 -29.63 17.52 6.82
N LEU A 150 -29.80 16.44 7.58
CA LEU A 150 -30.82 15.42 7.38
C LEU A 150 -31.96 15.49 8.40
N SER A 151 -32.01 16.50 9.24
CA SER A 151 -33.05 16.69 10.27
C SER A 151 -34.47 16.89 9.72
N GLY A 152 -34.65 16.91 8.41
CA GLY A 152 -35.95 17.07 7.75
C GLY A 152 -36.48 15.83 7.02
N GLY A 153 -35.77 14.70 7.07
CA GLY A 153 -36.19 13.46 6.39
C GLY A 153 -36.83 12.47 7.35
N SER A 154 -37.85 11.77 6.86
CA SER A 154 -38.65 10.77 7.61
C SER A 154 -37.87 9.52 8.08
N ASP A 155 -36.58 9.45 7.85
CA ASP A 155 -35.68 8.38 8.30
C ASP A 155 -35.08 8.64 9.70
N GLY A 156 -35.66 9.49 10.40
CA GLY A 156 -36.01 9.76 11.78
C GLY A 156 -35.01 9.60 12.91
N LEU A 157 -33.82 9.15 12.73
CA LEU A 157 -32.79 9.17 13.76
C LEU A 157 -31.68 10.14 13.35
N SER A 158 -31.89 11.41 13.66
CA SER A 158 -30.74 12.31 13.62
C SER A 158 -29.75 11.84 14.68
N LEU A 159 -28.48 11.68 14.31
CA LEU A 159 -27.41 11.42 15.28
C LEU A 159 -27.40 12.54 16.35
N ALA A 160 -27.85 13.76 16.03
CA ALA A 160 -28.10 14.80 16.99
C ALA A 160 -29.14 14.37 18.06
N GLN A 161 -30.15 13.56 17.71
CA GLN A 161 -31.07 13.01 18.72
C GLN A 161 -30.44 11.87 19.52
N ALA A 162 -29.56 11.07 18.90
CA ALA A 162 -28.73 10.10 19.62
C ALA A 162 -27.77 10.81 20.60
N TYR A 163 -27.28 12.01 20.22
CA TYR A 163 -26.42 12.83 21.06
C TYR A 163 -27.19 13.64 22.12
N GLN A 164 -28.43 14.02 21.87
CA GLN A 164 -29.22 14.88 22.77
C GLN A 164 -29.90 14.12 23.93
N GLY A 165 -29.47 12.93 24.23
CA GLY A 165 -29.86 12.31 25.51
C GLY A 165 -30.89 11.21 25.42
N ASN A 166 -31.32 10.78 24.26
CA ASN A 166 -32.19 9.63 24.12
C ASN A 166 -31.45 8.27 23.97
N MET A 167 -30.12 8.27 23.95
CA MET A 167 -29.32 7.07 24.12
C MET A 167 -28.72 7.02 25.52
N PRO A 168 -29.15 6.09 26.36
CA PRO A 168 -28.62 5.97 27.72
C PRO A 168 -27.12 5.71 27.79
N VAL A 169 -26.51 5.36 26.68
CA VAL A 169 -25.07 5.04 26.59
C VAL A 169 -24.21 6.30 26.43
N LEU A 170 -24.72 7.36 25.80
CA LEU A 170 -23.99 8.63 25.69
C LEU A 170 -24.14 9.51 26.94
N SER A 171 -25.16 9.28 27.74
CA SER A 171 -25.27 9.90 29.08
C SER A 171 -24.24 9.37 30.08
N GLY A 172 -23.63 8.22 29.80
CA GLY A 172 -22.53 7.65 30.58
C GLY A 172 -21.15 8.10 30.12
N LEU A 173 -21.02 8.75 28.98
CA LEU A 173 -19.78 9.48 28.65
C LEU A 173 -19.69 10.61 29.69
N PRO A 174 -18.55 10.75 30.39
CA PRO A 174 -18.44 11.73 31.45
C PRO A 174 -18.84 13.10 30.92
N ALA A 175 -19.94 13.62 31.48
CA ALA A 175 -20.53 14.92 31.14
C ALA A 175 -19.59 16.12 31.41
N SER A 176 -18.34 15.85 31.68
CA SER A 176 -17.27 16.78 31.99
C SER A 176 -16.62 17.34 30.73
N GLY A 177 -17.40 17.88 29.79
CA GLY A 177 -16.88 18.75 28.74
C GLY A 177 -15.84 18.14 27.78
N LYS A 178 -15.67 16.82 27.80
CA LYS A 178 -14.72 16.14 26.91
C LYS A 178 -15.43 15.72 25.63
N ASN A 179 -15.17 16.45 24.59
CA ASN A 179 -15.65 16.18 23.23
C ASN A 179 -14.92 14.99 22.57
N PHE A 180 -14.40 14.05 23.35
CA PHE A 180 -13.49 13.00 22.88
C PHE A 180 -13.89 11.63 23.44
N ALA A 181 -13.95 10.64 22.58
CA ALA A 181 -14.05 9.23 22.93
C ALA A 181 -13.02 8.43 22.14
N PRO A 182 -12.08 7.74 22.84
CA PRO A 182 -11.04 6.99 22.16
C PRO A 182 -11.62 5.77 21.47
N GLN A 183 -11.11 5.47 20.26
CA GLN A 183 -11.37 4.26 19.49
C GLN A 183 -12.87 3.91 19.28
N MET A 184 -13.70 4.95 19.23
CA MET A 184 -15.15 4.77 19.12
C MET A 184 -15.61 4.46 17.69
N PHE A 185 -14.90 4.95 16.66
CA PHE A 185 -15.17 4.59 15.28
C PHE A 185 -14.51 3.26 14.95
N HIS A 186 -15.31 2.32 14.52
CA HIS A 186 -14.84 1.05 13.99
C HIS A 186 -15.10 1.02 12.48
N VAL A 187 -14.02 0.90 11.70
CA VAL A 187 -14.05 0.92 10.25
C VAL A 187 -13.53 -0.41 9.72
N GLU A 188 -14.36 -1.08 8.92
CA GLU A 188 -14.00 -2.31 8.21
C GLU A 188 -14.00 -2.02 6.72
N TYR A 189 -12.87 -2.26 6.06
CA TYR A 189 -12.67 -1.92 4.66
C TYR A 189 -11.70 -2.87 3.97
N VAL A 190 -11.72 -2.85 2.65
CA VAL A 190 -10.72 -3.52 1.82
C VAL A 190 -9.69 -2.49 1.39
N GLY A 191 -8.47 -2.65 1.88
CA GLY A 191 -7.31 -1.88 1.43
C GLY A 191 -6.55 -2.62 0.36
N GLY A 192 -5.88 -1.90 -0.55
CA GLY A 192 -5.06 -2.46 -1.60
C GLY A 192 -5.37 -1.87 -2.98
N MET A 193 -4.88 -2.52 -4.00
CA MET A 193 -5.05 -2.12 -5.41
C MET A 193 -5.58 -3.29 -6.22
N LEU A 194 -6.25 -2.99 -7.32
CA LEU A 194 -6.61 -4.02 -8.32
C LEU A 194 -5.45 -4.24 -9.30
N PRO A 195 -5.34 -5.42 -9.89
CA PRO A 195 -4.40 -5.66 -10.96
C PRO A 195 -4.73 -4.76 -12.17
N PRO A 196 -3.74 -4.36 -12.97
CA PRO A 196 -3.95 -3.49 -14.11
C PRO A 196 -4.80 -4.17 -15.18
N SER A 197 -5.92 -3.56 -15.55
CA SER A 197 -6.84 -4.09 -16.56
C SER A 197 -6.33 -3.90 -17.99
N ARG A 198 -5.52 -2.87 -18.23
CA ARG A 198 -4.93 -2.52 -19.53
C ARG A 198 -3.49 -2.06 -19.39
N ARG A 199 -2.63 -2.49 -20.31
CA ARG A 199 -1.27 -1.97 -20.38
C ARG A 199 -1.28 -0.48 -20.73
N GLY A 200 -0.57 0.32 -19.93
CA GLY A 200 -0.39 1.75 -20.16
C GLY A 200 -1.59 2.64 -19.84
N VAL A 201 -2.65 2.09 -19.29
CA VAL A 201 -3.80 2.85 -18.77
C VAL A 201 -3.94 2.52 -17.30
N THR A 202 -3.99 3.54 -16.46
CA THR A 202 -4.18 3.39 -15.01
C THR A 202 -5.58 3.85 -14.64
N ALA A 203 -6.39 2.94 -14.14
CA ALA A 203 -7.60 3.32 -13.42
C ALA A 203 -7.24 3.66 -11.96
N PRO A 204 -8.00 4.53 -11.28
CA PRO A 204 -7.64 5.04 -9.96
C PRO A 204 -7.45 3.98 -8.87
N ASN A 205 -8.09 2.81 -9.04
CA ASN A 205 -8.01 1.71 -8.07
C ASN A 205 -7.06 0.59 -8.51
N GLU A 206 -6.38 0.77 -9.66
CA GLU A 206 -5.45 -0.21 -10.20
C GLU A 206 -4.01 0.16 -9.86
N MET A 207 -3.13 -0.84 -9.86
CA MET A 207 -1.71 -0.62 -9.66
C MET A 207 -1.12 0.26 -10.77
N HIS A 208 -0.44 1.33 -10.38
CA HIS A 208 0.22 2.23 -11.33
C HIS A 208 1.39 1.52 -12.03
N PRO A 209 1.58 1.70 -13.35
CA PRO A 209 2.68 1.07 -14.08
C PRO A 209 4.07 1.37 -13.53
N ASP A 210 4.29 2.59 -13.02
CA ASP A 210 5.56 2.97 -12.40
C ASP A 210 5.80 2.23 -11.08
N LEU A 211 4.74 1.89 -10.34
CA LEU A 211 4.86 1.05 -9.14
C LEU A 211 5.30 -0.37 -9.50
N TRP A 212 4.69 -0.94 -10.55
CA TRP A 212 5.13 -2.22 -11.08
C TRP A 212 6.61 -2.20 -11.47
N ASN A 213 7.02 -1.18 -12.21
CA ASN A 213 8.40 -1.01 -12.65
C ASN A 213 9.36 -0.82 -11.47
N MET A 214 8.96 -0.08 -10.44
CA MET A 214 9.75 0.09 -9.22
C MET A 214 9.96 -1.25 -8.49
N ILE A 215 8.90 -2.07 -8.36
CA ILE A 215 8.98 -3.37 -7.70
C ILE A 215 9.90 -4.32 -8.46
N ILE A 216 9.79 -4.40 -9.79
CA ILE A 216 10.67 -5.22 -10.62
C ILE A 216 12.14 -4.79 -10.46
N LYS A 217 12.41 -3.47 -10.47
CA LYS A 217 13.76 -2.95 -10.27
C LYS A 217 14.30 -3.22 -8.86
N LEU A 218 13.45 -3.15 -7.83
CA LEU A 218 13.82 -3.53 -6.46
C LEU A 218 14.18 -5.02 -6.37
N ALA A 219 13.34 -5.89 -6.94
CA ALA A 219 13.62 -7.32 -6.98
C ALA A 219 14.92 -7.64 -7.73
N LEU A 220 15.10 -7.00 -8.90
CA LEU A 220 16.31 -7.18 -9.73
C LEU A 220 17.58 -6.72 -9.00
N LYS A 221 17.51 -5.59 -8.30
CA LYS A 221 18.60 -5.10 -7.47
C LYS A 221 19.00 -6.12 -6.41
N GLU A 222 18.04 -6.69 -5.67
CA GLU A 222 18.31 -7.71 -4.66
C GLU A 222 18.89 -8.99 -5.27
N VAL A 223 18.42 -9.37 -6.47
CA VAL A 223 18.98 -10.50 -7.22
C VAL A 223 20.44 -10.25 -7.53
N PHE A 224 20.78 -9.09 -8.10
CA PHE A 224 22.18 -8.76 -8.46
C PHE A 224 23.09 -8.62 -7.24
N GLU A 225 22.60 -8.03 -6.14
CA GLU A 225 23.37 -7.94 -4.91
C GLU A 225 23.72 -9.32 -4.33
N GLN A 226 22.76 -10.24 -4.33
CA GLN A 226 23.00 -11.58 -3.80
C GLN A 226 23.83 -12.43 -4.77
N TRP A 227 23.57 -12.32 -6.05
CA TRP A 227 24.37 -13.00 -7.08
C TRP A 227 25.82 -12.50 -7.09
N GLY A 228 26.06 -11.20 -6.98
CA GLY A 228 27.39 -10.62 -6.85
C GLY A 228 28.17 -11.18 -5.66
N ARG A 229 27.51 -11.36 -4.51
CA ARG A 229 28.10 -12.01 -3.34
C ARG A 229 28.45 -13.49 -3.58
N LEU A 230 27.66 -14.19 -4.38
CA LEU A 230 27.95 -15.59 -4.75
C LEU A 230 29.18 -15.70 -5.64
N ILE A 231 29.39 -14.76 -6.56
CA ILE A 231 30.54 -14.72 -7.47
C ILE A 231 31.84 -14.48 -6.70
N ILE A 232 31.84 -13.50 -5.80
CA ILE A 232 33.05 -13.10 -5.06
C ILE A 232 33.36 -14.09 -3.93
N GLY A 233 32.34 -14.72 -3.37
CA GLY A 233 32.47 -15.54 -2.16
C GLY A 233 32.40 -14.73 -0.88
N ALA A 234 31.95 -15.38 0.19
CA ALA A 234 31.79 -14.72 1.48
C ALA A 234 33.17 -14.40 2.11
N GLY A 235 33.40 -13.12 2.45
CA GLY A 235 34.54 -12.70 3.24
C GLY A 235 35.81 -12.35 2.46
N ILE A 236 35.78 -12.30 1.12
CA ILE A 236 36.94 -11.87 0.32
C ILE A 236 36.89 -10.35 0.15
N ALA A 237 37.79 -9.65 0.85
CA ALA A 237 37.92 -8.20 0.74
C ALA A 237 38.88 -7.77 -0.40
N ASN A 238 39.82 -8.63 -0.77
CA ASN A 238 40.79 -8.38 -1.83
C ASN A 238 41.13 -9.69 -2.52
N MET A 239 41.15 -9.74 -3.85
CA MET A 239 41.64 -10.84 -4.64
C MET A 239 42.65 -10.31 -5.63
N SER A 240 43.93 -10.72 -5.49
CA SER A 240 44.94 -10.48 -6.51
C SER A 240 45.35 -11.80 -7.12
N ILE A 241 45.26 -11.91 -8.44
CA ILE A 241 45.72 -13.07 -9.20
C ILE A 241 46.94 -12.60 -9.99
N GLY A 242 48.08 -13.18 -9.68
CA GLY A 242 49.31 -13.00 -10.46
C GLY A 242 49.61 -14.28 -11.23
N ILE A 243 49.61 -14.17 -12.57
CA ILE A 243 50.05 -15.25 -13.48
C ILE A 243 51.07 -14.61 -14.42
N ASP A 244 52.29 -15.18 -14.44
CA ASP A 244 53.38 -14.84 -15.37
C ASP A 244 53.63 -13.33 -15.59
N GLY A 245 53.78 -12.58 -14.49
CA GLY A 245 54.16 -11.17 -14.58
C GLY A 245 53.00 -10.20 -14.84
N ILE A 246 51.77 -10.67 -14.94
CA ILE A 246 50.57 -9.85 -15.01
C ILE A 246 49.86 -9.96 -13.67
N THR A 247 49.87 -8.86 -12.91
CA THR A 247 49.14 -8.78 -11.65
C THR A 247 47.81 -8.06 -11.93
N GLN A 248 46.72 -8.79 -11.84
CA GLN A 248 45.39 -8.21 -11.84
C GLN A 248 44.93 -8.11 -10.39
N SER A 249 44.89 -6.88 -9.84
CA SER A 249 44.31 -6.63 -8.55
C SER A 249 42.87 -6.16 -8.76
N ILE A 250 41.95 -6.88 -8.19
CA ILE A 250 40.56 -6.47 -8.06
C ILE A 250 40.43 -5.85 -6.67
N ASP A 251 40.40 -4.53 -6.62
CA ASP A 251 40.24 -3.78 -5.38
C ASP A 251 38.77 -3.78 -5.00
N THR A 252 38.46 -4.52 -3.93
CA THR A 252 37.09 -4.93 -3.60
C THR A 252 36.40 -4.01 -2.60
N THR A 253 36.97 -2.89 -2.23
CA THR A 253 36.42 -1.99 -1.20
C THR A 253 35.12 -1.30 -1.60
N GLN A 254 34.85 -1.10 -2.87
CA GLN A 254 33.54 -0.63 -3.37
C GLN A 254 32.93 -1.53 -4.45
N SER A 255 33.72 -2.13 -5.32
CA SER A 255 33.23 -2.97 -6.41
C SER A 255 32.99 -4.42 -5.99
N ALA A 256 33.61 -4.88 -4.90
CA ALA A 256 33.45 -6.25 -4.39
C ALA A 256 32.13 -6.49 -3.67
N MET A 257 31.47 -5.43 -3.20
CA MET A 257 30.11 -5.61 -2.63
C MET A 257 29.11 -6.12 -3.66
N TYR A 258 29.36 -5.86 -4.96
CA TYR A 258 28.40 -6.09 -6.03
C TYR A 258 28.91 -6.92 -7.21
N GLY A 259 30.14 -7.39 -7.21
CA GLY A 259 30.73 -8.17 -8.31
C GLY A 259 30.63 -7.48 -9.66
N GLY A 260 30.42 -8.25 -10.71
CA GLY A 260 30.30 -7.74 -12.09
C GLY A 260 29.03 -6.89 -12.35
N ALA A 261 28.08 -6.85 -11.43
CA ALA A 261 26.81 -6.12 -11.56
C ALA A 261 26.82 -4.75 -10.85
N SER A 262 27.97 -4.25 -10.40
CA SER A 262 28.05 -3.00 -9.65
C SER A 262 27.50 -1.78 -10.37
N ALA A 263 27.77 -1.65 -11.66
CA ALA A 263 27.27 -0.54 -12.50
C ALA A 263 25.74 -0.62 -12.65
N ASP A 264 25.19 -1.82 -12.84
CA ASP A 264 23.76 -2.04 -12.98
C ASP A 264 23.02 -1.72 -11.68
N ILE A 265 23.59 -2.08 -10.52
CA ILE A 265 23.00 -1.76 -9.21
C ILE A 265 22.98 -0.24 -8.95
N VAL A 266 24.02 0.50 -9.35
CA VAL A 266 24.03 1.96 -9.23
C VAL A 266 22.92 2.57 -10.10
N GLN A 267 22.81 2.12 -11.37
CA GLN A 267 21.77 2.58 -12.26
C GLN A 267 20.37 2.26 -11.77
N LEU A 268 20.16 1.04 -11.22
CA LEU A 268 18.89 0.64 -10.62
C LEU A 268 18.52 1.52 -9.42
N ASN A 269 19.50 1.88 -8.58
CA ASN A 269 19.24 2.76 -7.44
C ASN A 269 18.81 4.16 -7.88
N GLU A 270 19.44 4.72 -8.93
CA GLU A 270 19.03 6.02 -9.48
C GLU A 270 17.60 5.96 -10.06
N ASP A 271 17.30 4.92 -10.80
CA ASP A 271 15.98 4.73 -11.41
C ASP A 271 14.89 4.54 -10.36
N ILE A 272 15.15 3.72 -9.33
CA ILE A 272 14.25 3.53 -8.18
C ILE A 272 14.01 4.86 -7.49
N GLY A 273 15.04 5.68 -7.28
CA GLY A 273 14.93 7.00 -6.67
C GLY A 273 14.03 7.96 -7.45
N LYS A 274 14.13 7.95 -8.80
CA LYS A 274 13.27 8.75 -9.67
C LYS A 274 11.80 8.29 -9.61
N LEU A 275 11.58 6.98 -9.71
CA LEU A 275 10.24 6.38 -9.61
C LEU A 275 9.60 6.63 -8.25
N TYR A 276 10.37 6.45 -7.17
CA TYR A 276 9.89 6.71 -5.81
C TYR A 276 9.40 8.14 -5.63
N THR A 277 10.12 9.14 -6.14
CA THR A 277 9.74 10.55 -6.03
C THR A 277 8.41 10.82 -6.73
N GLY A 278 8.21 10.27 -7.93
CA GLY A 278 6.95 10.38 -8.68
C GLY A 278 5.78 9.68 -7.98
N LEU A 279 6.00 8.45 -7.54
CA LEU A 279 4.98 7.64 -6.86
C LEU A 279 4.60 8.21 -5.49
N LYS A 280 5.55 8.77 -4.75
CA LYS A 280 5.27 9.46 -3.49
C LYS A 280 4.35 10.65 -3.68
N SER A 281 4.50 11.39 -4.79
CA SER A 281 3.59 12.47 -5.14
C SER A 281 2.21 11.94 -5.54
N TYR A 282 2.17 10.82 -6.25
CA TYR A 282 0.92 10.22 -6.74
C TYR A 282 0.06 9.63 -5.61
N TYR A 283 0.66 8.80 -4.74
CA TYR A 283 -0.07 8.16 -3.62
C TYR A 283 -0.28 9.09 -2.42
N GLY A 284 0.31 10.27 -2.45
CA GLY A 284 0.25 11.25 -1.38
C GLY A 284 1.10 10.86 -0.16
N THR A 285 1.65 11.85 0.50
CA THR A 285 2.14 11.69 1.87
C THR A 285 0.96 11.92 2.79
N ASN A 286 0.72 11.02 3.75
CA ASN A 286 -0.11 11.33 4.90
C ASN A 286 0.61 12.42 5.71
N VAL A 287 0.44 13.66 5.31
CA VAL A 287 0.79 14.78 6.19
C VAL A 287 -0.37 14.84 7.17
N GLY A 288 -0.22 14.15 8.28
CA GLY A 288 -1.10 14.35 9.41
C GLY A 288 -1.02 15.83 9.76
N LEU A 289 -2.11 16.54 9.52
CA LEU A 289 -2.32 17.82 10.19
C LEU A 289 -2.45 17.49 11.67
N ILE A 290 -1.36 17.75 12.41
CA ILE A 290 -1.32 17.73 13.87
C ILE A 290 -2.09 18.96 14.37
#